data_ae1e3935439450459ae11098e8e72b0b
#
_entry.id   ae1e3935439450459ae11098e8e72b0b
#
_cell.length_a   1.000
_cell.length_b   1.000
_cell.length_c   1.000
_cell.angle_alpha   90.00
_cell.angle_beta   90.00
_cell.angle_gamma   90.00
#
_symmetry.space_group_name_H-M   'P 1'
#
loop_
_entity.id
_entity.type
_entity.pdbx_description
1 polymer ?
#
loop_
_entity_poly.entity_id
_entity_poly.type
_entity_poly.pdbx_seq_one_letter_code
_entity_poly.pdbx_strand_id
1 'polypeptide(L)'
;MLVKDKVDKNVAVVIGASGGIGSAILRKLCLDNTYTDVIAVSRNISDVGKHSTVGDANVLSIETDYTPESVESVVEQLSLFRSNIPKVIICNGVLHDQDIWPEKRLEEITADNMVSIFTANSIIPMLFLKSLISAVKGQKKCVIALLSARVSSLQDNRLGGWYSYRASKTALNMLVKTASIEYARRANNVKFILYHPGTVDTNLSKPFQS
;
A
#
# COMPACT_ATOMS: atom_id res chain seq x y z
N MET A 1 -21.37 -25.76 28.58
CA MET A 1 -21.50 -24.92 27.37
C MET A 1 -20.36 -23.90 27.45
N LEU A 2 -19.22 -24.25 26.85
CA LEU A 2 -17.99 -23.46 26.91
C LEU A 2 -18.18 -22.23 26.04
N VAL A 3 -18.18 -21.04 26.65
CA VAL A 3 -18.02 -19.76 25.96
C VAL A 3 -16.64 -19.82 25.33
N LYS A 4 -16.56 -20.03 24.01
CA LYS A 4 -15.34 -19.78 23.26
C LYS A 4 -15.01 -18.32 23.45
N ASP A 5 -13.93 -18.04 24.19
CA ASP A 5 -13.34 -16.71 24.27
C ASP A 5 -13.22 -16.17 22.85
N LYS A 6 -13.97 -15.10 22.56
CA LYS A 6 -13.76 -14.29 21.38
C LYS A 6 -12.39 -13.62 21.59
N VAL A 7 -11.33 -14.28 21.12
CA VAL A 7 -10.04 -13.62 20.97
C VAL A 7 -10.30 -12.35 20.16
N ASP A 8 -10.09 -11.22 20.79
CA ASP A 8 -10.35 -9.91 20.16
C ASP A 8 -9.34 -9.79 19.01
N LYS A 9 -9.76 -10.10 17.78
CA LYS A 9 -8.88 -10.07 16.62
C LYS A 9 -8.32 -8.68 16.41
N ASN A 10 -7.04 -8.60 16.14
CA ASN A 10 -6.33 -7.36 15.84
C ASN A 10 -5.53 -7.59 14.54
N VAL A 11 -5.99 -7.01 13.44
CA VAL A 11 -5.56 -7.36 12.09
C VAL A 11 -4.77 -6.25 11.46
N ALA A 12 -3.54 -6.54 10.99
CA ALA A 12 -2.82 -5.64 10.11
C ALA A 12 -2.96 -6.08 8.64
N VAL A 13 -3.01 -5.12 7.73
CA VAL A 13 -3.13 -5.39 6.29
C VAL A 13 -1.95 -4.77 5.56
N VAL A 14 -1.29 -5.54 4.70
CA VAL A 14 -0.20 -5.08 3.82
C VAL A 14 -0.60 -5.32 2.37
N ILE A 15 -0.80 -4.24 1.63
CA ILE A 15 -1.12 -4.27 0.19
C ILE A 15 0.18 -4.03 -0.58
N GLY A 16 0.50 -4.88 -1.55
CA GLY A 16 1.82 -4.94 -2.19
C GLY A 16 2.83 -5.74 -1.36
N ALA A 17 2.36 -6.78 -0.67
CA ALA A 17 3.12 -7.56 0.31
C ALA A 17 4.30 -8.35 -0.29
N SER A 18 4.31 -8.67 -1.59
CA SER A 18 5.43 -9.36 -2.27
C SER A 18 6.58 -8.42 -2.66
N GLY A 19 6.37 -7.09 -2.63
CA GLY A 19 7.42 -6.12 -2.92
C GLY A 19 8.49 -6.04 -1.83
N GLY A 20 9.67 -5.47 -2.13
CA GLY A 20 10.78 -5.41 -1.19
C GLY A 20 10.41 -4.76 0.15
N ILE A 21 9.79 -3.57 0.14
CA ILE A 21 9.34 -2.90 1.37
C ILE A 21 8.15 -3.63 1.98
N GLY A 22 7.17 -4.04 1.16
CA GLY A 22 5.97 -4.75 1.64
C GLY A 22 6.30 -6.03 2.38
N SER A 23 7.22 -6.84 1.86
CA SER A 23 7.66 -8.09 2.50
C SER A 23 8.43 -7.86 3.81
N ALA A 24 9.24 -6.79 3.88
CA ALA A 24 9.92 -6.42 5.11
C ALA A 24 8.93 -5.96 6.19
N ILE A 25 7.93 -5.16 5.82
CA ILE A 25 6.85 -4.73 6.71
C ILE A 25 6.02 -5.93 7.17
N LEU A 26 5.64 -6.83 6.25
CA LEU A 26 4.90 -8.06 6.57
C LEU A 26 5.62 -8.84 7.66
N ARG A 27 6.91 -9.13 7.47
CA ARG A 27 7.73 -9.84 8.48
C ARG A 27 7.74 -9.11 9.82
N LYS A 28 7.89 -7.79 9.81
CA LYS A 28 7.90 -7.01 11.05
C LYS A 28 6.57 -7.07 11.79
N LEU A 29 5.45 -7.05 11.07
CA LEU A 29 4.11 -7.16 11.66
C LEU A 29 3.83 -8.56 12.20
N CYS A 30 4.36 -9.61 11.57
CA CYS A 30 4.24 -10.98 12.09
C CYS A 30 4.99 -11.19 13.43
N LEU A 31 6.06 -10.42 13.65
CA LEU A 31 6.83 -10.41 14.91
C LEU A 31 6.24 -9.49 15.98
N ASP A 32 5.23 -8.69 15.63
CA ASP A 32 4.58 -7.77 16.56
C ASP A 32 3.39 -8.44 17.22
N ASN A 33 3.56 -8.83 18.47
CA ASN A 33 2.55 -9.52 19.28
C ASN A 33 1.24 -8.70 19.46
N THR A 34 1.19 -7.48 18.93
CA THR A 34 -0.02 -6.67 18.88
C THR A 34 -1.07 -7.27 17.91
N TYR A 35 -0.62 -7.98 16.86
CA TYR A 35 -1.49 -8.49 15.82
C TYR A 35 -1.71 -9.99 15.96
N THR A 36 -2.99 -10.41 15.91
CA THR A 36 -3.36 -11.83 15.85
C THR A 36 -3.30 -12.37 14.43
N ASP A 37 -3.60 -11.51 13.46
CA ASP A 37 -3.62 -11.85 12.04
C ASP A 37 -2.94 -10.73 11.24
N VAL A 38 -2.19 -11.12 10.21
CA VAL A 38 -1.65 -10.20 9.20
C VAL A 38 -2.15 -10.62 7.84
N ILE A 39 -2.84 -9.74 7.14
CA ILE A 39 -3.37 -10.01 5.79
C ILE A 39 -2.40 -9.43 4.77
N ALA A 40 -1.89 -10.30 3.93
CA ALA A 40 -0.97 -9.98 2.84
C ALA A 40 -1.71 -9.99 1.50
N VAL A 41 -1.77 -8.83 0.84
CA VAL A 41 -2.43 -8.65 -0.46
C VAL A 41 -1.38 -8.43 -1.53
N SER A 42 -1.37 -9.24 -2.59
CA SER A 42 -0.36 -9.18 -3.64
C SER A 42 -0.82 -9.86 -4.93
N ARG A 43 -0.16 -9.55 -6.05
CA ARG A 43 -0.33 -10.25 -7.35
C ARG A 43 0.23 -11.67 -7.34
N ASN A 44 1.23 -11.90 -6.52
CA ASN A 44 1.87 -13.21 -6.38
C ASN A 44 1.96 -13.56 -4.91
N ILE A 45 1.12 -14.49 -4.48
CA ILE A 45 1.06 -14.94 -3.09
C ILE A 45 2.09 -16.02 -2.77
N SER A 46 2.68 -16.70 -3.76
CA SER A 46 3.70 -17.70 -3.55
C SER A 46 4.97 -17.13 -2.89
N ASP A 47 5.29 -15.87 -3.19
CA ASP A 47 6.40 -15.16 -2.57
C ASP A 47 6.09 -14.71 -1.13
N VAL A 48 4.83 -14.52 -0.82
CA VAL A 48 4.36 -14.17 0.54
C VAL A 48 4.54 -15.36 1.50
N GLY A 49 4.24 -16.56 1.05
CA GLY A 49 4.33 -17.79 1.85
C GLY A 49 5.73 -18.07 2.42
N LYS A 50 6.79 -17.64 1.73
CA LYS A 50 8.17 -17.77 2.22
C LYS A 50 8.48 -16.93 3.46
N HIS A 51 7.65 -15.96 3.78
CA HIS A 51 7.82 -15.02 4.89
C HIS A 51 6.84 -15.26 6.05
N SER A 52 5.87 -16.16 5.87
CA SER A 52 4.77 -16.40 6.82
C SER A 52 5.12 -17.28 8.02
N THR A 53 6.35 -17.78 8.11
CA THR A 53 6.79 -18.66 9.19
C THR A 53 7.48 -17.93 10.34
N VAL A 54 7.47 -16.60 10.33
CA VAL A 54 8.20 -15.77 11.31
C VAL A 54 7.21 -15.08 12.23
N GLY A 55 7.13 -15.49 13.49
CA GLY A 55 6.28 -14.88 14.52
C GLY A 55 4.99 -15.65 14.80
N ASP A 56 4.19 -15.14 15.74
CA ASP A 56 2.98 -15.80 16.25
C ASP A 56 1.70 -15.38 15.51
N ALA A 57 1.75 -14.34 14.70
CA ALA A 57 0.58 -13.87 13.95
C ALA A 57 0.23 -14.84 12.81
N ASN A 58 -1.06 -15.12 12.65
CA ASN A 58 -1.56 -15.90 11.52
C ASN A 58 -1.50 -15.06 10.24
N VAL A 59 -0.88 -15.56 9.18
CA VAL A 59 -0.77 -14.86 7.88
C VAL A 59 -1.83 -15.39 6.93
N LEU A 60 -2.71 -14.47 6.49
CA LEU A 60 -3.71 -14.72 5.46
C LEU A 60 -3.27 -14.04 4.17
N SER A 61 -3.24 -14.78 3.07
CA SER A 61 -2.84 -14.22 1.76
C SER A 61 -4.05 -14.07 0.86
N ILE A 62 -4.19 -12.90 0.23
CA ILE A 62 -5.22 -12.60 -0.76
C ILE A 62 -4.53 -12.19 -2.06
N GLU A 63 -4.84 -12.91 -3.12
CA GLU A 63 -4.34 -12.59 -4.46
C GLU A 63 -5.21 -11.53 -5.12
N THR A 64 -4.60 -10.63 -5.90
CA THR A 64 -5.28 -9.57 -6.64
C THR A 64 -4.46 -9.18 -7.86
N ASP A 65 -5.11 -8.96 -8.99
CA ASP A 65 -4.51 -8.37 -10.20
C ASP A 65 -4.59 -6.84 -10.22
N TYR A 66 -5.19 -6.25 -9.17
CA TYR A 66 -5.43 -4.82 -8.99
C TYR A 66 -6.44 -4.21 -9.97
N THR A 67 -7.23 -5.00 -10.68
CA THR A 67 -8.42 -4.49 -11.38
C THR A 67 -9.43 -3.91 -10.37
N PRO A 68 -10.31 -2.99 -10.77
CA PRO A 68 -11.35 -2.46 -9.86
C PRO A 68 -12.16 -3.56 -9.17
N GLU A 69 -12.56 -4.59 -9.91
CA GLU A 69 -13.34 -5.73 -9.43
C GLU A 69 -12.55 -6.56 -8.40
N SER A 70 -11.28 -6.82 -8.70
CA SER A 70 -10.40 -7.56 -7.79
C SER A 70 -10.13 -6.77 -6.51
N VAL A 71 -9.95 -5.45 -6.59
CA VAL A 71 -9.80 -4.59 -5.41
C VAL A 71 -11.06 -4.60 -4.55
N GLU A 72 -12.25 -4.56 -5.15
CA GLU A 72 -13.52 -4.65 -4.42
C GLU A 72 -13.65 -6.00 -3.72
N SER A 73 -13.33 -7.12 -4.38
CA SER A 73 -13.31 -8.46 -3.80
C SER A 73 -12.34 -8.58 -2.62
N VAL A 74 -11.13 -7.99 -2.72
CA VAL A 74 -10.20 -7.93 -1.58
C VAL A 74 -10.84 -7.22 -0.39
N VAL A 75 -11.47 -6.06 -0.61
CA VAL A 75 -12.06 -5.29 0.48
C VAL A 75 -13.29 -5.97 1.07
N GLU A 76 -14.07 -6.71 0.30
CA GLU A 76 -15.15 -7.55 0.82
C GLU A 76 -14.61 -8.57 1.83
N GLN A 77 -13.51 -9.26 1.49
CA GLN A 77 -12.84 -10.20 2.41
C GLN A 77 -12.31 -9.48 3.66
N LEU A 78 -11.71 -8.29 3.52
CA LEU A 78 -11.27 -7.47 4.66
C LEU A 78 -12.44 -7.06 5.56
N SER A 79 -13.64 -6.88 5.02
CA SER A 79 -14.83 -6.50 5.76
C SER A 79 -15.30 -7.55 6.78
N LEU A 80 -14.84 -8.80 6.64
CA LEU A 80 -15.03 -9.85 7.65
C LEU A 80 -14.33 -9.51 8.99
N PHE A 81 -13.31 -8.65 8.93
CA PHE A 81 -12.54 -8.18 10.09
C PHE A 81 -12.91 -6.74 10.50
N ARG A 82 -14.04 -6.25 10.04
CA ARG A 82 -14.49 -4.88 10.28
C ARG A 82 -14.34 -4.48 11.75
N SER A 83 -13.88 -3.24 11.97
CA SER A 83 -13.56 -2.67 13.28
C SER A 83 -12.35 -3.28 13.99
N ASN A 84 -11.73 -4.31 13.45
CA ASN A 84 -10.55 -4.97 14.00
C ASN A 84 -9.30 -4.77 13.13
N ILE A 85 -9.29 -3.78 12.23
CA ILE A 85 -8.17 -3.43 11.36
C ILE A 85 -7.57 -2.09 11.81
N PRO A 86 -6.67 -2.08 12.80
CA PRO A 86 -6.02 -0.85 13.27
C PRO A 86 -4.94 -0.33 12.32
N LYS A 87 -4.49 -1.13 11.35
CA LYS A 87 -3.40 -0.75 10.46
C LYS A 87 -3.57 -1.32 9.05
N VAL A 88 -3.49 -0.44 8.07
CA VAL A 88 -3.38 -0.79 6.63
C VAL A 88 -2.15 -0.09 6.07
N ILE A 89 -1.31 -0.83 5.35
CA ILE A 89 -0.11 -0.27 4.71
C ILE A 89 -0.18 -0.60 3.23
N ILE A 90 -0.19 0.45 2.40
CA ILE A 90 -0.24 0.34 0.94
C ILE A 90 1.16 0.59 0.39
N CYS A 91 1.80 -0.48 -0.08
CA CYS A 91 3.18 -0.50 -0.55
C CYS A 91 3.30 -0.52 -2.08
N ASN A 92 2.18 -0.42 -2.80
CA ASN A 92 2.18 -0.40 -4.27
C ASN A 92 3.04 0.73 -4.82
N GLY A 93 3.79 0.42 -5.86
CA GLY A 93 4.53 1.43 -6.60
C GLY A 93 5.50 0.80 -7.60
N VAL A 94 5.62 1.47 -8.74
CA VAL A 94 6.55 1.12 -9.82
C VAL A 94 7.35 2.37 -10.16
N LEU A 95 8.66 2.22 -10.34
CA LEU A 95 9.57 3.22 -10.86
C LEU A 95 10.11 2.77 -12.22
N HIS A 96 10.38 1.48 -12.33
CA HIS A 96 10.84 0.80 -13.54
C HIS A 96 10.41 -0.67 -13.53
N ASP A 97 10.39 -1.26 -14.69
CA ASP A 97 10.29 -2.71 -14.90
C ASP A 97 11.12 -3.10 -16.13
N GLN A 98 10.77 -4.19 -16.84
CA GLN A 98 11.50 -4.64 -18.03
C GLN A 98 11.36 -3.67 -19.19
N ASP A 99 10.19 -3.01 -19.33
CA ASP A 99 9.82 -2.18 -20.47
C ASP A 99 9.80 -0.68 -20.13
N ILE A 100 9.67 -0.34 -18.85
CA ILE A 100 9.52 1.04 -18.38
C ILE A 100 10.77 1.46 -17.60
N TRP A 101 11.37 2.57 -18.03
CA TRP A 101 12.44 3.25 -17.31
C TRP A 101 12.07 4.71 -17.02
N PRO A 102 12.52 5.27 -15.88
CA PRO A 102 12.22 6.67 -15.54
C PRO A 102 12.93 7.61 -16.53
N GLU A 103 12.16 8.51 -17.11
CA GLU A 103 12.58 9.40 -18.18
C GLU A 103 13.63 10.41 -17.67
N LYS A 104 14.70 10.59 -18.41
CA LYS A 104 15.73 11.60 -18.15
C LYS A 104 15.50 12.89 -18.92
N ARG A 105 14.84 12.82 -20.08
CA ARG A 105 14.58 13.93 -21.01
C ARG A 105 13.12 13.91 -21.47
N LEU A 106 12.63 15.05 -21.96
CA LEU A 106 11.26 15.21 -22.46
C LEU A 106 10.92 14.24 -23.60
N GLU A 107 11.89 13.98 -24.46
CA GLU A 107 11.74 13.12 -25.64
C GLU A 107 11.51 11.65 -25.29
N GLU A 108 11.80 11.26 -24.06
CA GLU A 108 11.60 9.88 -23.57
C GLU A 108 10.18 9.64 -23.01
N ILE A 109 9.37 10.69 -22.90
CA ILE A 109 7.99 10.58 -22.39
C ILE A 109 7.12 9.91 -23.44
N THR A 110 6.42 8.86 -23.00
CA THR A 110 5.35 8.22 -23.78
C THR A 110 4.05 8.20 -22.97
N ALA A 111 2.92 8.29 -23.67
CA ALA A 111 1.60 8.23 -23.02
C ALA A 111 1.40 6.90 -22.29
N ASP A 112 1.81 5.79 -22.89
CA ASP A 112 1.62 4.46 -22.33
C ASP A 112 2.40 4.26 -21.02
N ASN A 113 3.68 4.71 -20.98
CA ASN A 113 4.47 4.65 -19.76
C ASN A 113 3.88 5.53 -18.66
N MET A 114 3.42 6.75 -19.02
CA MET A 114 2.73 7.62 -18.06
C MET A 114 1.50 6.94 -17.47
N VAL A 115 0.62 6.41 -18.32
CA VAL A 115 -0.60 5.71 -17.88
C VAL A 115 -0.26 4.55 -16.96
N SER A 116 0.71 3.72 -17.32
CA SER A 116 1.14 2.57 -16.51
C SER A 116 1.67 3.00 -15.13
N ILE A 117 2.55 4.01 -15.10
CA ILE A 117 3.12 4.54 -13.84
C ILE A 117 2.04 5.21 -12.97
N PHE A 118 1.14 6.00 -13.55
CA PHE A 118 0.03 6.60 -12.81
C PHE A 118 -0.94 5.55 -12.29
N THR A 119 -1.23 4.52 -13.07
CA THR A 119 -2.08 3.41 -12.65
C THR A 119 -1.49 2.73 -11.42
N ALA A 120 -0.23 2.33 -11.46
CA ALA A 120 0.41 1.63 -10.35
C ALA A 120 0.58 2.51 -9.09
N ASN A 121 0.97 3.78 -9.28
CA ASN A 121 1.39 4.64 -8.17
C ASN A 121 0.28 5.49 -7.57
N SER A 122 -0.80 5.74 -8.30
CA SER A 122 -1.86 6.67 -7.89
C SER A 122 -3.25 6.04 -7.97
N ILE A 123 -3.61 5.44 -9.12
CA ILE A 123 -4.98 4.94 -9.34
C ILE A 123 -5.26 3.73 -8.45
N ILE A 124 -4.41 2.70 -8.49
CA ILE A 124 -4.58 1.49 -7.66
C ILE A 124 -4.68 1.84 -6.17
N PRO A 125 -3.77 2.63 -5.56
CA PRO A 125 -3.94 3.07 -4.18
C PRO A 125 -5.28 3.76 -3.91
N MET A 126 -5.77 4.57 -4.85
CA MET A 126 -7.06 5.26 -4.68
C MET A 126 -8.26 4.32 -4.78
N LEU A 127 -8.21 3.31 -5.64
CA LEU A 127 -9.24 2.26 -5.69
C LEU A 127 -9.36 1.55 -4.34
N PHE A 128 -8.23 1.23 -3.71
CA PHE A 128 -8.25 0.70 -2.35
C PHE A 128 -8.85 1.70 -1.36
N LEU A 129 -8.44 2.96 -1.37
CA LEU A 129 -9.00 3.96 -0.44
C LEU A 129 -10.49 4.16 -0.64
N LYS A 130 -10.99 4.17 -1.89
CA LYS A 130 -12.42 4.23 -2.20
C LYS A 130 -13.20 3.13 -1.47
N SER A 131 -12.71 1.90 -1.52
CA SER A 131 -13.44 0.73 -1.03
C SER A 131 -13.17 0.43 0.44
N LEU A 132 -11.96 0.68 0.96
CA LEU A 132 -11.53 0.37 2.33
C LEU A 132 -12.39 1.00 3.41
N ILE A 133 -13.08 2.09 3.12
CA ILE A 133 -13.92 2.79 4.11
C ILE A 133 -14.94 1.86 4.79
N SER A 134 -15.48 0.89 4.04
CA SER A 134 -16.43 -0.10 4.54
C SER A 134 -15.81 -1.08 5.55
N ALA A 135 -14.54 -1.44 5.35
CA ALA A 135 -13.82 -2.38 6.21
C ALA A 135 -13.22 -1.72 7.46
N VAL A 136 -12.76 -0.44 7.35
CA VAL A 136 -12.01 0.22 8.43
C VAL A 136 -12.85 1.17 9.27
N LYS A 137 -14.05 1.58 8.81
CA LYS A 137 -14.96 2.43 9.58
C LYS A 137 -15.42 1.70 10.83
N GLY A 138 -15.23 2.31 12.00
CA GLY A 138 -15.65 1.71 13.27
C GLY A 138 -15.27 2.55 14.47
N GLN A 139 -15.20 1.93 15.64
CA GLN A 139 -14.84 2.60 16.90
C GLN A 139 -13.31 2.55 17.14
N LYS A 140 -12.65 1.48 16.76
CA LYS A 140 -11.20 1.35 16.95
C LYS A 140 -10.46 2.27 15.97
N LYS A 141 -9.39 2.91 16.43
CA LYS A 141 -8.53 3.73 15.59
C LYS A 141 -7.89 2.89 14.50
N CYS A 142 -7.86 3.41 13.28
CA CYS A 142 -7.17 2.81 12.15
C CYS A 142 -6.18 3.81 11.53
N VAL A 143 -4.98 3.35 11.22
CA VAL A 143 -3.99 4.11 10.47
C VAL A 143 -3.83 3.48 9.10
N ILE A 144 -4.02 4.28 8.06
CA ILE A 144 -3.73 3.89 6.67
C ILE A 144 -2.45 4.62 6.25
N ALA A 145 -1.37 3.88 6.06
CA ALA A 145 -0.09 4.40 5.59
C ALA A 145 0.13 4.06 4.11
N LEU A 146 0.58 5.05 3.33
CA LEU A 146 0.91 4.86 1.91
C LEU A 146 2.35 5.29 1.65
N LEU A 147 3.04 4.53 0.80
CA LEU A 147 4.41 4.87 0.40
C LEU A 147 4.41 5.95 -0.68
N SER A 148 4.90 7.11 -0.33
CA SER A 148 5.20 8.20 -1.25
C SER A 148 6.71 8.27 -1.55
N ALA A 149 7.18 9.35 -2.11
CA ALA A 149 8.58 9.56 -2.44
C ALA A 149 8.99 11.01 -2.23
N ARG A 150 10.25 11.26 -1.84
CA ARG A 150 10.81 12.62 -1.73
C ARG A 150 10.68 13.39 -3.03
N VAL A 151 10.86 12.70 -4.17
CA VAL A 151 10.78 13.30 -5.50
C VAL A 151 9.38 13.79 -5.89
N SER A 152 8.35 13.53 -5.08
CA SER A 152 7.00 14.09 -5.24
C SER A 152 6.86 15.55 -4.79
N SER A 153 7.90 16.11 -4.16
CA SER A 153 7.91 17.51 -3.75
C SER A 153 8.16 18.43 -4.95
N LEU A 154 7.23 19.36 -5.18
CA LEU A 154 7.39 20.38 -6.22
C LEU A 154 8.53 21.34 -5.88
N GLN A 155 8.68 21.69 -4.59
CA GLN A 155 9.68 22.66 -4.13
C GLN A 155 11.10 22.07 -4.14
N ASP A 156 11.25 20.77 -3.86
CA ASP A 156 12.55 20.09 -3.83
C ASP A 156 13.02 19.62 -5.21
N ASN A 157 12.23 19.85 -6.26
CA ASN A 157 12.59 19.41 -7.60
C ASN A 157 13.64 20.36 -8.22
N ARG A 158 14.91 20.03 -8.00
CA ARG A 158 16.08 20.75 -8.56
C ARG A 158 16.75 20.00 -9.71
N LEU A 159 16.57 18.67 -9.76
CA LEU A 159 17.30 17.82 -10.70
C LEU A 159 16.50 17.55 -11.99
N GLY A 160 15.19 17.68 -11.97
CA GLY A 160 14.34 17.28 -13.10
C GLY A 160 14.34 15.76 -13.32
N GLY A 161 13.95 15.33 -14.54
CA GLY A 161 13.83 13.94 -14.91
C GLY A 161 12.75 13.16 -14.15
N TRP A 162 12.56 11.90 -14.48
CA TRP A 162 11.61 10.98 -13.83
C TRP A 162 10.17 11.55 -13.85
N TYR A 163 9.78 12.10 -14.99
CA TYR A 163 8.55 12.88 -15.13
C TYR A 163 7.32 12.12 -14.65
N SER A 164 7.11 10.92 -15.19
CA SER A 164 5.96 10.09 -14.85
C SER A 164 5.96 9.69 -13.38
N TYR A 165 7.12 9.30 -12.84
CA TYR A 165 7.22 8.88 -11.45
C TYR A 165 6.97 10.02 -10.48
N ARG A 166 7.64 11.18 -10.68
CA ARG A 166 7.43 12.37 -9.84
C ARG A 166 5.98 12.80 -9.86
N ALA A 167 5.41 12.94 -11.06
CA ALA A 167 4.04 13.39 -11.24
C ALA A 167 3.04 12.42 -10.59
N SER A 168 3.22 11.11 -10.75
CA SER A 168 2.34 10.11 -10.13
C SER A 168 2.40 10.14 -8.60
N LYS A 169 3.58 10.30 -8.00
CA LYS A 169 3.71 10.38 -6.53
C LYS A 169 3.18 11.72 -5.98
N THR A 170 3.30 12.82 -6.74
CA THR A 170 2.65 14.09 -6.41
C THR A 170 1.13 13.98 -6.48
N ALA A 171 0.61 13.32 -7.52
CA ALA A 171 -0.81 13.03 -7.65
C ALA A 171 -1.32 12.18 -6.48
N LEU A 172 -0.59 11.12 -6.10
CA LEU A 172 -0.92 10.32 -4.92
C LEU A 172 -1.04 11.19 -3.66
N ASN A 173 -0.08 12.10 -3.42
CA ASN A 173 -0.10 12.98 -2.24
C ASN A 173 -1.37 13.83 -2.20
N MET A 174 -1.74 14.44 -3.33
CA MET A 174 -2.95 15.26 -3.43
C MET A 174 -4.22 14.40 -3.25
N LEU A 175 -4.30 13.26 -3.90
CA LEU A 175 -5.44 12.35 -3.82
C LEU A 175 -5.65 11.85 -2.38
N VAL A 176 -4.59 11.44 -1.69
CA VAL A 176 -4.67 10.99 -0.30
C VAL A 176 -5.04 12.14 0.63
N LYS A 177 -4.51 13.36 0.41
CA LYS A 177 -4.91 14.55 1.16
C LYS A 177 -6.40 14.81 1.00
N THR A 178 -6.92 14.77 -0.21
CA THR A 178 -8.35 14.97 -0.51
C THR A 178 -9.20 13.88 0.15
N ALA A 179 -8.81 12.60 -0.01
CA ALA A 179 -9.48 11.48 0.64
C ALA A 179 -9.50 11.62 2.17
N SER A 180 -8.41 12.09 2.78
CA SER A 180 -8.33 12.27 4.24
C SER A 180 -9.38 13.25 4.78
N ILE A 181 -9.71 14.29 4.02
CA ILE A 181 -10.74 15.26 4.38
C ILE A 181 -12.15 14.62 4.33
N GLU A 182 -12.39 13.77 3.33
CA GLU A 182 -13.64 13.04 3.23
C GLU A 182 -13.76 11.97 4.33
N TYR A 183 -12.70 11.20 4.56
CA TYR A 183 -12.65 10.19 5.62
C TYR A 183 -12.85 10.81 7.01
N ALA A 184 -12.37 12.02 7.27
CA ALA A 184 -12.60 12.71 8.54
C ALA A 184 -14.10 12.89 8.86
N ARG A 185 -14.95 12.99 7.84
CA ARG A 185 -16.41 13.09 7.99
C ARG A 185 -17.12 11.73 8.02
N ARG A 186 -16.61 10.74 7.26
CA ARG A 186 -17.29 9.45 7.03
C ARG A 186 -16.77 8.31 7.92
N ALA A 187 -15.51 8.40 8.35
CA ALA A 187 -14.80 7.42 9.17
C ALA A 187 -13.75 8.13 10.02
N ASN A 188 -14.18 8.91 11.00
CA ASN A 188 -13.35 9.79 11.84
C ASN A 188 -12.30 9.05 12.68
N ASN A 189 -12.46 7.73 12.83
CA ASN A 189 -11.51 6.83 13.46
C ASN A 189 -10.26 6.56 12.61
N VAL A 190 -10.27 6.93 11.31
CA VAL A 190 -9.18 6.67 10.37
C VAL A 190 -8.24 7.86 10.27
N LYS A 191 -6.92 7.60 10.31
CA LYS A 191 -5.86 8.59 10.06
C LYS A 191 -4.97 8.11 8.91
N PHE A 192 -4.51 9.08 8.11
CA PHE A 192 -3.62 8.81 6.98
C PHE A 192 -2.19 9.24 7.27
N ILE A 193 -1.24 8.45 6.78
CA ILE A 193 0.17 8.78 6.76
C ILE A 193 0.69 8.58 5.34
N LEU A 194 1.24 9.65 4.76
CA LEU A 194 2.09 9.55 3.56
C LEU A 194 3.53 9.47 4.04
N TYR A 195 4.19 8.35 3.73
CA TYR A 195 5.51 8.06 4.24
C TYR A 195 6.53 7.97 3.09
N HIS A 196 7.62 8.67 3.24
CA HIS A 196 8.79 8.53 2.37
C HIS A 196 9.89 7.76 3.13
N PRO A 197 10.19 6.51 2.72
CA PRO A 197 11.09 5.64 3.49
C PRO A 197 12.57 5.97 3.31
N GLY A 198 12.93 6.96 2.52
CA GLY A 198 14.29 7.13 2.02
C GLY A 198 14.58 6.19 0.84
N THR A 199 15.84 6.09 0.45
CA THR A 199 16.29 5.08 -0.50
C THR A 199 16.49 3.77 0.26
N VAL A 200 15.61 2.82 0.01
CA VAL A 200 15.66 1.48 0.62
C VAL A 200 16.24 0.51 -0.41
N ASP A 201 17.17 -0.34 -0.01
CA ASP A 201 17.74 -1.36 -0.90
C ASP A 201 16.68 -2.40 -1.28
N THR A 202 16.15 -2.23 -2.47
CA THR A 202 15.11 -3.06 -3.09
C THR A 202 15.33 -3.13 -4.59
N ASN A 203 14.69 -4.08 -5.27
CA ASN A 203 14.74 -4.16 -6.73
C ASN A 203 14.30 -2.84 -7.41
N LEU A 204 13.38 -2.09 -6.80
CA LEU A 204 12.91 -0.81 -7.33
C LEU A 204 14.00 0.27 -7.31
N SER A 205 14.85 0.31 -6.31
CA SER A 205 15.86 1.35 -6.14
C SER A 205 17.25 0.95 -6.64
N LYS A 206 17.52 -0.36 -6.72
CA LYS A 206 18.84 -0.92 -7.01
C LYS A 206 19.54 -0.31 -8.25
N PRO A 207 18.86 -0.06 -9.39
CA PRO A 207 19.51 0.55 -10.55
C PRO A 207 19.89 2.03 -10.37
N PHE A 208 19.44 2.68 -9.28
CA PHE A 208 19.56 4.12 -9.02
C PHE A 208 20.33 4.41 -7.73
N GLN A 209 20.95 3.40 -7.15
CA GLN A 209 21.85 3.53 -6.01
C GLN A 209 23.27 3.74 -6.54
N SER A 210 23.82 4.92 -6.31
CA SER A 210 25.23 5.25 -6.58
C SER A 210 26.06 5.17 -5.31
#